data_d71e2c56fa220391d993e4bfb2a3a7e3
#
_entry.id   d71e2c56fa220391d993e4bfb2a3a7e3
#
_cell.length_a   1.000
_cell.length_b   1.000
_cell.length_c   1.000
_cell.angle_alpha   90.00
_cell.angle_beta   90.00
_cell.angle_gamma   90.00
#
_symmetry.space_group_name_H-M   'P 1'
#
loop_
_entity.id
_entity.type
_entity.pdbx_description
1 polymer ?
#
loop_
_entity_poly.entity_id
_entity_poly.type
_entity_poly.pdbx_seq_one_letter_code
_entity_poly.pdbx_strand_id
1 'polypeptide(L)'
;MALIDGQPSVLLQNVNKLIQQRVKDQVKLVEKFANTLYGNMSNEDLVGRNDSDLYGAALSLWQTFNSHAEPAAKIRVFNPEIAKFGWESKHTIVEIVVQDMPFLVDSVRMALNRQSIAAHLLLHYPLQTERDSKGQITDFFKLGSKAKASTQQTVFHIEIDRLTGKAAIDSLTDELHSVMEDVSLAVQDWQPAKEKLQEVIKALPKQAGKASAEEVQQTLEFLNWLAKDNFTLLGYREYSISPVKGDYQISGIDN
;
A
#
# COMPACT_ATOMS: atom_id res chain seq x y z
N MET A 1 3.32 -21.52 -4.60
CA MET A 1 3.06 -21.74 -6.05
C MET A 1 1.85 -22.65 -6.16
N ALA A 2 0.65 -22.06 -6.42
CA ALA A 2 -0.61 -22.83 -6.52
C ALA A 2 -0.73 -23.61 -7.85
N LEU A 3 0.36 -23.86 -8.49
CA LEU A 3 0.45 -24.65 -9.71
C LEU A 3 1.04 -26.02 -9.35
N ILE A 4 0.25 -27.07 -9.47
CA ILE A 4 0.76 -28.42 -9.56
C ILE A 4 1.04 -28.64 -11.06
N ASP A 5 2.30 -28.82 -11.44
CA ASP A 5 2.75 -29.05 -12.82
C ASP A 5 2.28 -28.00 -13.86
N GLY A 6 2.24 -26.72 -13.47
CA GLY A 6 1.84 -25.63 -14.38
C GLY A 6 0.33 -25.48 -14.58
N GLN A 7 -0.51 -26.30 -13.95
CA GLN A 7 -1.97 -26.20 -14.00
C GLN A 7 -2.55 -25.54 -12.74
N PRO A 8 -3.65 -24.74 -12.86
CA PRO A 8 -4.36 -24.21 -11.70
C PRO A 8 -4.79 -25.32 -10.76
N SER A 9 -4.72 -25.10 -9.44
CA SER A 9 -5.26 -26.03 -8.45
C SER A 9 -6.75 -26.31 -8.74
N VAL A 10 -7.24 -27.49 -8.36
CA VAL A 10 -8.67 -27.86 -8.53
C VAL A 10 -9.57 -26.80 -7.89
N LEU A 11 -9.15 -26.24 -6.76
CA LEU A 11 -9.87 -25.19 -6.03
C LEU A 11 -10.02 -23.92 -6.89
N LEU A 12 -8.94 -23.47 -7.55
CA LEU A 12 -8.97 -22.31 -8.42
C LEU A 12 -9.82 -22.55 -9.68
N GLN A 13 -9.81 -23.76 -10.22
CA GLN A 13 -10.71 -24.14 -11.31
C GLN A 13 -12.19 -24.05 -10.89
N ASN A 14 -12.52 -24.47 -9.67
CA ASN A 14 -13.87 -24.36 -9.14
C ASN A 14 -14.27 -22.89 -8.90
N VAL A 15 -13.38 -22.07 -8.36
CA VAL A 15 -13.61 -20.61 -8.24
C VAL A 15 -13.93 -20.00 -9.60
N ASN A 16 -13.16 -20.32 -10.65
CA ASN A 16 -13.42 -19.83 -12.01
C ASN A 16 -14.76 -20.31 -12.55
N LYS A 17 -15.18 -21.55 -12.29
CA LYS A 17 -16.52 -22.04 -12.65
C LYS A 17 -17.63 -21.24 -11.95
N LEU A 18 -17.47 -20.93 -10.66
CA LEU A 18 -18.43 -20.10 -9.92
C LEU A 18 -18.50 -18.68 -10.50
N ILE A 19 -17.38 -18.08 -10.89
CA ILE A 19 -17.34 -16.78 -11.57
C ILE A 19 -18.14 -16.85 -12.87
N GLN A 20 -17.88 -17.83 -13.74
CA GLN A 20 -18.59 -18.01 -15.02
C GLN A 20 -20.10 -18.19 -14.84
N GLN A 21 -20.53 -18.85 -13.77
CA GLN A 21 -21.95 -19.11 -13.52
C GLN A 21 -22.72 -17.93 -12.89
N ARG A 22 -22.03 -17.14 -12.05
CA ARG A 22 -22.70 -16.18 -11.17
C ARG A 22 -22.42 -14.71 -11.52
N VAL A 23 -21.27 -14.41 -12.13
CA VAL A 23 -20.91 -13.06 -12.55
C VAL A 23 -21.52 -12.77 -13.92
N LYS A 24 -22.21 -11.63 -14.04
CA LYS A 24 -22.89 -11.24 -15.30
C LYS A 24 -22.00 -10.36 -16.18
N ASP A 25 -21.28 -9.45 -15.57
CA ASP A 25 -20.49 -8.44 -16.26
C ASP A 25 -18.99 -8.64 -15.98
N GLN A 26 -18.14 -8.33 -16.95
CA GLN A 26 -16.69 -8.39 -16.82
C GLN A 26 -16.13 -9.77 -16.40
N VAL A 27 -16.81 -10.87 -16.73
CA VAL A 27 -16.46 -12.25 -16.28
C VAL A 27 -14.98 -12.55 -16.47
N LYS A 28 -14.41 -12.25 -17.65
CA LYS A 28 -12.98 -12.51 -17.94
C LYS A 28 -12.02 -11.69 -17.06
N LEU A 29 -12.39 -10.47 -16.71
CA LEU A 29 -11.57 -9.64 -15.82
C LEU A 29 -11.64 -10.16 -14.39
N VAL A 30 -12.82 -10.59 -13.93
CA VAL A 30 -12.98 -11.20 -12.59
C VAL A 30 -12.21 -12.51 -12.49
N GLU A 31 -12.24 -13.37 -13.52
CA GLU A 31 -11.42 -14.58 -13.59
C GLU A 31 -9.92 -14.26 -13.55
N LYS A 32 -9.48 -13.29 -14.37
CA LYS A 32 -8.09 -12.82 -14.38
C LYS A 32 -7.67 -12.32 -13.01
N PHE A 33 -8.56 -11.61 -12.32
CA PHE A 33 -8.32 -11.09 -10.97
C PHE A 33 -8.20 -12.21 -9.93
N ALA A 34 -9.15 -13.14 -9.89
CA ALA A 34 -9.10 -14.30 -9.01
C ALA A 34 -7.84 -15.16 -9.24
N ASN A 35 -7.46 -15.37 -10.50
CA ASN A 35 -6.22 -16.06 -10.85
C ASN A 35 -4.97 -15.27 -10.41
N THR A 36 -5.01 -13.94 -10.41
CA THR A 36 -3.92 -13.09 -9.89
C THR A 36 -3.81 -13.22 -8.38
N LEU A 37 -4.93 -13.19 -7.66
CA LEU A 37 -4.97 -13.31 -6.20
C LEU A 37 -4.46 -14.66 -5.72
N TYR A 38 -4.97 -15.73 -6.29
CA TYR A 38 -4.77 -17.08 -5.77
C TYR A 38 -3.70 -17.88 -6.50
N GLY A 39 -3.33 -17.45 -7.71
CA GLY A 39 -2.37 -18.19 -8.55
C GLY A 39 -0.96 -18.29 -7.95
N ASN A 40 -0.59 -17.40 -7.04
CA ASN A 40 0.70 -17.41 -6.35
C ASN A 40 0.60 -17.85 -4.87
N MET A 41 -0.58 -18.22 -4.39
CA MET A 41 -0.73 -18.74 -3.04
C MET A 41 -0.10 -20.13 -2.93
N SER A 42 0.46 -20.44 -1.77
CA SER A 42 0.95 -21.78 -1.47
C SER A 42 -0.23 -22.76 -1.33
N ASN A 43 0.03 -24.04 -1.56
CA ASN A 43 -1.00 -25.06 -1.30
C ASN A 43 -1.41 -25.07 0.20
N GLU A 44 -0.49 -24.75 1.10
CA GLU A 44 -0.74 -24.68 2.55
C GLU A 44 -1.76 -23.58 2.88
N ASP A 45 -1.66 -22.41 2.24
CA ASP A 45 -2.60 -21.30 2.41
C ASP A 45 -4.00 -21.61 1.84
N LEU A 46 -4.10 -22.57 0.94
CA LEU A 46 -5.36 -23.00 0.33
C LEU A 46 -6.02 -24.17 1.07
N VAL A 47 -5.27 -24.91 1.90
CA VAL A 47 -5.82 -26.05 2.67
C VAL A 47 -6.91 -25.59 3.62
N GLY A 48 -8.04 -26.31 3.59
CA GLY A 48 -9.19 -26.02 4.46
C GLY A 48 -10.07 -24.85 4.02
N ARG A 49 -9.77 -24.21 2.89
CA ARG A 49 -10.63 -23.18 2.28
C ARG A 49 -11.62 -23.84 1.31
N ASN A 50 -12.81 -23.29 1.24
CA ASN A 50 -13.79 -23.73 0.25
C ASN A 50 -13.85 -22.76 -0.95
N ASP A 51 -14.27 -23.27 -2.09
CA ASP A 51 -14.36 -22.54 -3.35
C ASP A 51 -15.37 -21.37 -3.31
N SER A 52 -16.47 -21.50 -2.56
CA SER A 52 -17.50 -20.46 -2.41
C SER A 52 -16.99 -19.26 -1.64
N ASP A 53 -16.20 -19.46 -0.58
CA ASP A 53 -15.64 -18.35 0.21
C ASP A 53 -14.51 -17.66 -0.54
N LEU A 54 -13.65 -18.40 -1.25
CA LEU A 54 -12.64 -17.80 -2.13
C LEU A 54 -13.28 -17.02 -3.28
N TYR A 55 -14.34 -17.56 -3.89
CA TYR A 55 -15.13 -16.82 -4.89
C TYR A 55 -15.69 -15.52 -4.31
N GLY A 56 -16.31 -15.59 -3.12
CA GLY A 56 -16.90 -14.44 -2.46
C GLY A 56 -15.87 -13.37 -2.10
N ALA A 57 -14.73 -13.78 -1.56
CA ALA A 57 -13.61 -12.88 -1.24
C ALA A 57 -13.02 -12.22 -2.49
N ALA A 58 -12.78 -12.97 -3.56
CA ALA A 58 -12.28 -12.41 -4.82
C ALA A 58 -13.27 -11.42 -5.42
N LEU A 59 -14.57 -11.72 -5.42
CA LEU A 59 -15.59 -10.83 -5.95
C LEU A 59 -15.75 -9.57 -5.10
N SER A 60 -15.68 -9.67 -3.77
CA SER A 60 -15.71 -8.53 -2.85
C SER A 60 -14.56 -7.56 -3.13
N LEU A 61 -13.34 -8.07 -3.17
CA LEU A 61 -12.16 -7.25 -3.47
C LEU A 61 -12.20 -6.67 -4.90
N TRP A 62 -12.66 -7.46 -5.89
CA TRP A 62 -12.87 -6.97 -7.25
C TRP A 62 -13.81 -5.77 -7.30
N GLN A 63 -14.94 -5.84 -6.61
CA GLN A 63 -15.91 -4.75 -6.55
C GLN A 63 -15.30 -3.49 -5.92
N THR A 64 -14.51 -3.65 -4.86
CA THR A 64 -13.78 -2.56 -4.22
C THR A 64 -12.77 -1.94 -5.18
N PHE A 65 -11.98 -2.76 -5.87
CA PHE A 65 -10.97 -2.36 -6.83
C PHE A 65 -11.57 -1.69 -8.08
N ASN A 66 -12.59 -2.29 -8.67
CA ASN A 66 -13.23 -1.78 -9.89
C ASN A 66 -13.92 -0.43 -9.66
N SER A 67 -14.50 -0.21 -8.48
CA SER A 67 -15.19 1.03 -8.13
C SER A 67 -14.30 2.15 -7.62
N HIS A 68 -12.97 1.94 -7.51
CA HIS A 68 -12.05 2.91 -6.94
C HIS A 68 -11.11 3.51 -8.01
N ALA A 69 -11.40 4.74 -8.43
CA ALA A 69 -10.60 5.48 -9.41
C ALA A 69 -9.81 6.66 -8.80
N GLU A 70 -9.95 6.92 -7.51
CA GLU A 70 -9.36 8.08 -6.83
C GLU A 70 -7.98 7.77 -6.22
N PRO A 71 -7.10 8.77 -6.04
CA PRO A 71 -5.78 8.56 -5.43
C PRO A 71 -5.85 8.23 -3.94
N ALA A 72 -6.89 8.70 -3.21
CA ALA A 72 -7.07 8.41 -1.80
C ALA A 72 -7.36 6.92 -1.57
N ALA A 73 -6.87 6.34 -0.48
CA ALA A 73 -7.09 4.93 -0.18
C ALA A 73 -8.57 4.60 0.03
N LYS A 74 -9.05 3.53 -0.59
CA LYS A 74 -10.33 2.93 -0.27
C LYS A 74 -10.12 1.74 0.64
N ILE A 75 -10.64 1.82 1.86
CA ILE A 75 -10.46 0.82 2.90
C ILE A 75 -11.80 0.26 3.33
N ARG A 76 -11.87 -1.05 3.50
CA ARG A 76 -13.03 -1.76 4.05
C ARG A 76 -12.55 -2.76 5.09
N VAL A 77 -13.11 -2.66 6.28
CA VAL A 77 -12.89 -3.62 7.37
C VAL A 77 -14.24 -4.22 7.74
N PHE A 78 -14.40 -5.52 7.63
CA PHE A 78 -15.70 -6.16 7.87
C PHE A 78 -15.56 -7.63 8.22
N ASN A 79 -16.63 -8.14 8.85
CA ASN A 79 -16.81 -9.57 9.08
C ASN A 79 -17.74 -10.10 8.00
N PRO A 80 -17.27 -10.94 7.06
CA PRO A 80 -18.17 -11.55 6.09
C PRO A 80 -19.08 -12.58 6.79
N GLU A 81 -20.36 -12.50 6.42
CA GLU A 81 -21.43 -13.40 6.88
C GLU A 81 -22.30 -13.78 5.69
N ILE A 82 -22.68 -15.05 5.58
CA ILE A 82 -23.45 -15.57 4.45
C ILE A 82 -24.69 -14.73 4.15
N ALA A 83 -25.44 -14.34 5.20
CA ALA A 83 -26.67 -13.58 5.06
C ALA A 83 -26.48 -12.21 4.39
N LYS A 84 -25.33 -11.58 4.56
CA LYS A 84 -25.04 -10.22 4.08
C LYS A 84 -24.16 -10.21 2.82
N PHE A 85 -23.18 -11.11 2.76
CA PHE A 85 -22.14 -11.10 1.74
C PHE A 85 -22.20 -12.30 0.79
N GLY A 86 -22.99 -13.33 1.11
CA GLY A 86 -23.07 -14.58 0.35
C GLY A 86 -21.86 -15.50 0.55
N TRP A 87 -20.95 -15.16 1.45
CA TRP A 87 -19.79 -15.93 1.87
C TRP A 87 -19.42 -15.61 3.31
N GLU A 88 -18.57 -16.41 3.93
CA GLU A 88 -18.17 -16.21 5.33
C GLU A 88 -16.67 -16.42 5.54
N SER A 89 -16.15 -15.89 6.62
CA SER A 89 -14.80 -16.16 7.13
C SER A 89 -14.84 -16.16 8.66
N LYS A 90 -13.99 -16.99 9.26
CA LYS A 90 -13.71 -16.93 10.71
C LYS A 90 -12.90 -15.70 11.11
N HIS A 91 -12.33 -15.00 10.15
CA HIS A 91 -11.50 -13.80 10.30
C HIS A 91 -12.26 -12.53 9.98
N THR A 92 -11.79 -11.39 10.47
CA THR A 92 -12.13 -10.08 9.92
C THR A 92 -11.32 -9.87 8.66
N ILE A 93 -11.96 -9.31 7.64
CA ILE A 93 -11.33 -9.01 6.35
C ILE A 93 -11.02 -7.53 6.27
N VAL A 94 -9.79 -7.22 5.84
CA VAL A 94 -9.37 -5.87 5.48
C VAL A 94 -9.08 -5.86 3.98
N GLU A 95 -9.80 -5.03 3.25
CA GLU A 95 -9.56 -4.74 1.83
C GLU A 95 -9.04 -3.30 1.72
N ILE A 96 -7.91 -3.12 1.02
CA ILE A 96 -7.36 -1.79 0.74
C ILE A 96 -7.08 -1.70 -0.76
N VAL A 97 -7.52 -0.62 -1.38
CA VAL A 97 -7.14 -0.22 -2.73
C VAL A 97 -6.59 1.20 -2.64
N VAL A 98 -5.36 1.37 -3.07
CA VAL A 98 -4.60 2.63 -2.94
C VAL A 98 -3.66 2.81 -4.13
N GLN A 99 -3.23 4.03 -4.42
CA GLN A 99 -2.14 4.28 -5.35
C GLN A 99 -0.88 3.50 -4.91
N ASP A 100 -0.21 2.84 -5.86
CA ASP A 100 1.01 2.08 -5.53
C ASP A 100 2.14 3.01 -5.12
N MET A 101 2.76 2.70 -3.99
CA MET A 101 3.88 3.48 -3.45
C MET A 101 4.73 2.63 -2.48
N PRO A 102 5.98 3.04 -2.19
CA PRO A 102 6.80 2.38 -1.18
C PRO A 102 6.15 2.36 0.20
N PHE A 103 6.58 1.43 1.05
CA PHE A 103 6.25 1.29 2.48
C PHE A 103 4.83 0.83 2.82
N LEU A 104 3.93 0.61 1.86
CA LEU A 104 2.53 0.23 2.12
C LEU A 104 2.42 -1.02 3.00
N VAL A 105 3.11 -2.11 2.64
CA VAL A 105 3.02 -3.39 3.38
C VAL A 105 3.50 -3.24 4.82
N ASP A 106 4.67 -2.60 5.00
CA ASP A 106 5.27 -2.44 6.33
C ASP A 106 4.40 -1.56 7.21
N SER A 107 3.85 -0.47 6.66
CA SER A 107 2.98 0.45 7.39
C SER A 107 1.67 -0.19 7.82
N VAL A 108 1.03 -0.99 6.94
CA VAL A 108 -0.15 -1.78 7.30
C VAL A 108 0.16 -2.77 8.41
N ARG A 109 1.29 -3.51 8.29
CA ARG A 109 1.69 -4.47 9.33
C ARG A 109 1.98 -3.78 10.66
N MET A 110 2.62 -2.61 10.64
CA MET A 110 2.87 -1.82 11.85
C MET A 110 1.58 -1.33 12.51
N ALA A 111 0.58 -0.90 11.72
CA ALA A 111 -0.73 -0.51 12.24
C ALA A 111 -1.43 -1.68 12.95
N LEU A 112 -1.46 -2.86 12.33
CA LEU A 112 -2.02 -4.07 12.94
C LEU A 112 -1.27 -4.46 14.22
N ASN A 113 0.06 -4.46 14.19
CA ASN A 113 0.90 -4.81 15.34
C ASN A 113 0.71 -3.84 16.53
N ARG A 114 0.53 -2.53 16.27
CA ARG A 114 0.25 -1.53 17.34
C ARG A 114 -1.03 -1.85 18.10
N GLN A 115 -2.00 -2.42 17.43
CA GLN A 115 -3.26 -2.85 18.05
C GLN A 115 -3.22 -4.32 18.53
N SER A 116 -2.07 -4.99 18.46
CA SER A 116 -1.90 -6.41 18.79
C SER A 116 -2.82 -7.34 18.00
N ILE A 117 -3.11 -6.98 16.76
CA ILE A 117 -3.94 -7.75 15.83
C ILE A 117 -3.04 -8.63 14.96
N ALA A 118 -3.24 -9.96 15.01
CA ALA A 118 -2.51 -10.88 14.16
C ALA A 118 -3.10 -10.91 12.73
N ALA A 119 -2.21 -10.88 11.72
CA ALA A 119 -2.57 -11.14 10.34
C ALA A 119 -2.31 -12.63 10.02
N HIS A 120 -3.37 -13.35 9.64
CA HIS A 120 -3.33 -14.77 9.27
C HIS A 120 -3.04 -14.98 7.78
N LEU A 121 -3.46 -14.04 6.95
CA LEU A 121 -3.15 -13.97 5.52
C LEU A 121 -2.97 -12.52 5.13
N LEU A 122 -1.95 -12.23 4.33
CA LEU A 122 -1.76 -10.93 3.69
C LEU A 122 -1.43 -11.14 2.22
N LEU A 123 -2.40 -10.84 1.37
CA LEU A 123 -2.22 -10.78 -0.07
C LEU A 123 -2.04 -9.31 -0.48
N HIS A 124 -1.01 -9.07 -1.28
CA HIS A 124 -0.63 -7.74 -1.74
C HIS A 124 -0.20 -7.82 -3.20
N TYR A 125 -0.88 -7.04 -4.05
CA TYR A 125 -0.64 -7.04 -5.49
C TYR A 125 -0.57 -5.62 -6.04
N PRO A 126 0.61 -5.13 -6.41
CA PRO A 126 0.76 -3.91 -7.20
C PRO A 126 0.39 -4.21 -8.67
N LEU A 127 -0.52 -3.41 -9.21
CA LEU A 127 -1.11 -3.59 -10.54
C LEU A 127 -1.07 -2.29 -11.33
N GLN A 128 -0.86 -2.40 -12.64
CA GLN A 128 -1.15 -1.33 -13.58
C GLN A 128 -2.58 -1.49 -14.08
N THR A 129 -3.40 -0.44 -13.97
CA THR A 129 -4.84 -0.48 -14.31
C THR A 129 -5.16 0.46 -15.46
N GLU A 130 -5.93 -0.03 -16.41
CA GLU A 130 -6.57 0.77 -17.44
C GLU A 130 -8.06 0.93 -17.09
N ARG A 131 -8.59 2.16 -17.23
CA ARG A 131 -9.98 2.48 -16.91
C ARG A 131 -10.64 3.22 -18.05
N ASP A 132 -11.96 3.04 -18.17
CA ASP A 132 -12.77 3.81 -19.08
C ASP A 132 -13.09 5.22 -18.54
N SER A 133 -13.84 6.00 -19.33
CA SER A 133 -14.26 7.35 -18.94
C SER A 133 -15.21 7.41 -17.74
N LYS A 134 -15.76 6.26 -17.31
CA LYS A 134 -16.62 6.12 -16.12
C LYS A 134 -15.82 5.62 -14.90
N GLY A 135 -14.49 5.45 -15.04
CA GLY A 135 -13.63 4.94 -14.00
C GLY A 135 -13.66 3.43 -13.80
N GLN A 136 -14.36 2.67 -14.65
CA GLN A 136 -14.41 1.21 -14.58
C GLN A 136 -13.14 0.59 -15.16
N ILE A 137 -12.62 -0.47 -14.54
CA ILE A 137 -11.46 -1.21 -15.05
C ILE A 137 -11.81 -1.88 -16.36
N THR A 138 -11.03 -1.58 -17.39
CA THR A 138 -11.10 -2.22 -18.71
C THR A 138 -10.05 -3.31 -18.87
N ASP A 139 -8.89 -3.14 -18.22
CA ASP A 139 -7.86 -4.17 -18.09
C ASP A 139 -6.89 -3.83 -16.93
N PHE A 140 -6.08 -4.81 -16.51
CA PHE A 140 -5.02 -4.61 -15.54
C PHE A 140 -3.87 -5.58 -15.79
N PHE A 141 -2.67 -5.21 -15.34
CA PHE A 141 -1.42 -5.93 -15.62
C PHE A 141 -0.52 -5.94 -14.38
N LYS A 142 0.46 -6.84 -14.37
CA LYS A 142 1.54 -6.77 -13.38
C LYS A 142 2.35 -5.49 -13.57
N LEU A 143 2.87 -4.96 -12.47
CA LEU A 143 3.74 -3.78 -12.49
C LEU A 143 4.92 -3.98 -13.45
N GLY A 144 5.27 -2.93 -14.20
CA GLY A 144 6.34 -2.98 -15.20
C GLY A 144 5.92 -3.52 -16.57
N SER A 145 4.66 -3.86 -16.78
CA SER A 145 4.11 -4.21 -18.09
C SER A 145 4.01 -2.98 -19.00
N LYS A 146 4.02 -3.20 -20.32
CA LYS A 146 3.88 -2.10 -21.33
C LYS A 146 2.42 -1.69 -21.51
N ALA A 147 1.78 -1.18 -20.47
CA ALA A 147 0.44 -0.61 -20.54
C ALA A 147 0.52 0.86 -21.00
N LYS A 148 -0.38 1.31 -21.89
CA LYS A 148 -0.29 2.65 -22.49
C LYS A 148 -0.75 3.72 -21.53
N ALA A 149 -1.82 3.85 -21.03
CA ALA A 149 -2.31 4.85 -20.10
C ALA A 149 -2.83 4.15 -18.85
N SER A 150 -1.95 3.92 -17.88
CA SER A 150 -2.30 3.13 -16.71
C SER A 150 -1.99 3.87 -15.43
N THR A 151 -2.87 3.71 -14.45
CA THR A 151 -2.62 4.11 -13.07
C THR A 151 -2.00 2.92 -12.32
N GLN A 152 -1.03 3.18 -11.48
CA GLN A 152 -0.46 2.16 -10.62
C GLN A 152 -1.25 2.12 -9.32
N GLN A 153 -1.86 0.99 -9.03
CA GLN A 153 -2.65 0.78 -7.81
C GLN A 153 -2.26 -0.53 -7.16
N THR A 154 -2.27 -0.52 -5.85
CA THR A 154 -2.07 -1.72 -5.04
C THR A 154 -3.37 -2.16 -4.42
N VAL A 155 -3.64 -3.46 -4.48
CA VAL A 155 -4.76 -4.10 -3.80
C VAL A 155 -4.25 -4.98 -2.67
N PHE A 156 -4.90 -4.89 -1.51
CA PHE A 156 -4.67 -5.78 -0.37
C PHE A 156 -5.93 -6.56 -0.05
N HIS A 157 -5.73 -7.83 0.27
CA HIS A 157 -6.68 -8.67 0.99
C HIS A 157 -5.98 -9.23 2.22
N ILE A 158 -6.47 -8.88 3.40
CA ILE A 158 -5.84 -9.29 4.66
C ILE A 158 -6.89 -9.97 5.52
N GLU A 159 -6.57 -11.14 6.04
CA GLU A 159 -7.34 -11.85 7.05
C GLU A 159 -6.68 -11.63 8.40
N ILE A 160 -7.41 -11.03 9.33
CA ILE A 160 -6.91 -10.70 10.67
C ILE A 160 -7.74 -11.41 11.74
N ASP A 161 -7.27 -11.35 12.98
CA ASP A 161 -8.07 -11.78 14.14
C ASP A 161 -9.49 -11.20 14.06
N ARG A 162 -10.49 -12.04 14.40
CA ARG A 162 -11.87 -11.60 14.31
C ARG A 162 -12.17 -10.52 15.32
N LEU A 163 -12.41 -9.31 14.81
CA LEU A 163 -12.84 -8.17 15.62
C LEU A 163 -14.31 -8.30 16.00
N THR A 164 -14.61 -8.03 17.26
CA THR A 164 -15.98 -8.04 17.77
C THR A 164 -16.47 -6.62 18.03
N GLY A 165 -17.66 -6.32 17.53
CA GLY A 165 -18.28 -5.02 17.69
C GLY A 165 -17.85 -3.97 16.67
N LYS A 166 -18.76 -3.04 16.40
CA LYS A 166 -18.60 -1.97 15.41
C LYS A 166 -17.44 -1.03 15.78
N ALA A 167 -17.27 -0.70 17.05
CA ALA A 167 -16.25 0.24 17.50
C ALA A 167 -14.82 -0.24 17.18
N ALA A 168 -14.53 -1.54 17.32
CA ALA A 168 -13.23 -2.10 16.98
C ALA A 168 -12.96 -2.03 15.46
N ILE A 169 -13.98 -2.31 14.65
CA ILE A 169 -13.90 -2.23 13.20
C ILE A 169 -13.68 -0.78 12.75
N ASP A 170 -14.46 0.15 13.29
CA ASP A 170 -14.34 1.58 12.97
C ASP A 170 -12.93 2.11 13.37
N SER A 171 -12.47 1.78 14.59
CA SER A 171 -11.13 2.19 15.08
C SER A 171 -10.00 1.70 14.18
N LEU A 172 -10.03 0.44 13.73
CA LEU A 172 -9.02 -0.07 12.80
C LEU A 172 -9.14 0.60 11.43
N THR A 173 -10.36 0.87 10.98
CA THR A 173 -10.58 1.55 9.69
C THR A 173 -9.97 2.96 9.72
N ASP A 174 -10.21 3.73 10.78
CA ASP A 174 -9.70 5.08 10.97
C ASP A 174 -8.16 5.08 11.05
N GLU A 175 -7.57 4.14 11.82
CA GLU A 175 -6.11 3.97 11.91
C GLU A 175 -5.49 3.68 10.54
N LEU A 176 -6.08 2.76 9.77
CA LEU A 176 -5.58 2.43 8.44
C LEU A 176 -5.68 3.62 7.47
N HIS A 177 -6.74 4.43 7.55
CA HIS A 177 -6.84 5.66 6.76
C HIS A 177 -5.72 6.64 7.14
N SER A 178 -5.51 6.89 8.43
CA SER A 178 -4.43 7.77 8.91
C SER A 178 -3.06 7.29 8.44
N VAL A 179 -2.80 5.98 8.53
CA VAL A 179 -1.54 5.38 8.08
C VAL A 179 -1.34 5.55 6.57
N MET A 180 -2.40 5.38 5.75
CA MET A 180 -2.27 5.57 4.30
C MET A 180 -2.01 7.05 3.94
N GLU A 181 -2.61 7.98 4.65
CA GLU A 181 -2.34 9.42 4.51
C GLU A 181 -0.89 9.76 4.88
N ASP A 182 -0.40 9.27 6.02
CA ASP A 182 0.98 9.47 6.48
C ASP A 182 2.00 8.93 5.48
N VAL A 183 1.77 7.71 4.95
CA VAL A 183 2.63 7.11 3.93
C VAL A 183 2.63 7.94 2.65
N SER A 184 1.45 8.40 2.22
CA SER A 184 1.31 9.23 1.01
C SER A 184 2.10 10.54 1.15
N LEU A 185 1.98 11.23 2.28
CA LEU A 185 2.73 12.45 2.57
C LEU A 185 4.24 12.19 2.59
N ALA A 186 4.68 11.14 3.31
CA ALA A 186 6.10 10.79 3.39
C ALA A 186 6.70 10.47 2.00
N VAL A 187 5.95 9.77 1.15
CA VAL A 187 6.41 9.46 -0.21
C VAL A 187 6.42 10.68 -1.13
N GLN A 188 5.44 11.58 -0.99
CA GLN A 188 5.42 12.85 -1.75
C GLN A 188 6.59 13.74 -1.38
N ASP A 189 6.95 13.82 -0.11
CA ASP A 189 8.02 14.67 0.39
C ASP A 189 9.43 14.05 0.23
N TRP A 190 9.51 12.75 -0.01
CA TRP A 190 10.79 12.03 -0.08
C TRP A 190 11.74 12.56 -1.16
N GLN A 191 11.26 12.75 -2.38
CA GLN A 191 12.09 13.25 -3.47
C GLN A 191 12.50 14.72 -3.27
N PRO A 192 11.58 15.65 -2.92
CA PRO A 192 11.95 17.01 -2.51
C PRO A 192 12.97 17.05 -1.36
N ALA A 193 12.79 16.21 -0.34
CA ALA A 193 13.73 16.14 0.79
C ALA A 193 15.13 15.68 0.36
N LYS A 194 15.24 14.71 -0.56
CA LYS A 194 16.53 14.30 -1.15
C LYS A 194 17.18 15.43 -1.96
N GLU A 195 16.40 16.14 -2.74
CA GLU A 195 16.90 17.29 -3.52
C GLU A 195 17.41 18.40 -2.59
N LYS A 196 16.68 18.69 -1.52
CA LYS A 196 17.09 19.66 -0.51
C LYS A 196 18.38 19.24 0.22
N LEU A 197 18.50 17.96 0.57
CA LEU A 197 19.74 17.42 1.13
C LEU A 197 20.94 17.62 0.18
N GLN A 198 20.74 17.39 -1.12
CA GLN A 198 21.79 17.62 -2.12
C GLN A 198 22.17 19.12 -2.25
N GLU A 199 21.21 20.03 -2.11
CA GLU A 199 21.48 21.48 -2.05
C GLU A 199 22.35 21.82 -0.83
N VAL A 200 22.01 21.30 0.35
CA VAL A 200 22.78 21.49 1.58
C VAL A 200 24.20 20.98 1.42
N ILE A 201 24.40 19.77 0.88
CA ILE A 201 25.72 19.19 0.62
C ILE A 201 26.57 20.11 -0.27
N LYS A 202 25.99 20.66 -1.34
CA LYS A 202 26.68 21.57 -2.27
C LYS A 202 27.00 22.94 -1.64
N ALA A 203 26.14 23.43 -0.75
CA ALA A 203 26.27 24.73 -0.12
C ALA A 203 27.25 24.73 1.07
N LEU A 204 27.33 23.63 1.81
CA LEU A 204 28.07 23.51 3.07
C LEU A 204 29.55 24.01 2.99
N PRO A 205 30.36 23.63 1.97
CA PRO A 205 31.75 24.10 1.90
C PRO A 205 31.90 25.61 1.80
N LYS A 206 30.88 26.30 1.25
CA LYS A 206 30.89 27.76 1.06
C LYS A 206 30.31 28.50 2.26
N GLN A 207 29.50 27.82 3.08
CA GLN A 207 28.77 28.40 4.21
C GLN A 207 29.32 27.96 5.57
N ALA A 208 30.42 27.21 5.59
CA ALA A 208 30.99 26.60 6.80
C ALA A 208 31.49 27.60 7.86
N GLY A 209 31.58 28.89 7.53
CA GLY A 209 31.92 29.95 8.48
C GLY A 209 33.28 29.74 9.14
N LYS A 210 33.29 29.49 10.46
CA LYS A 210 34.51 29.28 11.27
C LYS A 210 34.85 27.79 11.49
N ALA A 211 34.08 26.86 10.90
CA ALA A 211 34.34 25.43 11.03
C ALA A 211 35.66 25.05 10.37
N SER A 212 36.36 24.12 10.97
CA SER A 212 37.62 23.59 10.41
C SER A 212 37.36 22.78 9.14
N ALA A 213 38.37 22.65 8.30
CA ALA A 213 38.26 21.84 7.07
C ALA A 213 37.92 20.36 7.40
N GLU A 214 38.40 19.85 8.52
CA GLU A 214 38.12 18.49 8.98
C GLU A 214 36.67 18.31 9.40
N GLU A 215 36.08 19.25 10.16
CA GLU A 215 34.66 19.22 10.54
C GLU A 215 33.74 19.30 9.32
N VAL A 216 34.08 20.15 8.35
CA VAL A 216 33.35 20.24 7.09
C VAL A 216 33.41 18.91 6.33
N GLN A 217 34.59 18.29 6.25
CA GLN A 217 34.76 17.02 5.54
C GLN A 217 33.95 15.89 6.21
N GLN A 218 34.03 15.74 7.53
CA GLN A 218 33.27 14.73 8.28
C GLN A 218 31.76 14.94 8.12
N THR A 219 31.28 16.18 8.15
CA THR A 219 29.87 16.50 7.91
C THR A 219 29.44 16.14 6.50
N LEU A 220 30.27 16.46 5.49
CA LEU A 220 29.98 16.07 4.10
C LEU A 220 29.91 14.56 3.91
N GLU A 221 30.82 13.80 4.55
CA GLU A 221 30.80 12.34 4.50
C GLU A 221 29.51 11.77 5.10
N PHE A 222 29.06 12.31 6.24
CA PHE A 222 27.80 11.91 6.87
C PHE A 222 26.59 12.26 6.00
N LEU A 223 26.50 13.49 5.48
CA LEU A 223 25.38 13.89 4.63
C LEU A 223 25.34 13.09 3.32
N ASN A 224 26.50 12.80 2.72
CA ASN A 224 26.60 11.93 1.56
C ASN A 224 26.19 10.49 1.86
N TRP A 225 26.46 10.00 3.08
CA TRP A 225 26.01 8.69 3.52
C TRP A 225 24.47 8.66 3.62
N LEU A 226 23.85 9.68 4.22
CA LEU A 226 22.38 9.82 4.23
C LEU A 226 21.79 9.84 2.82
N ALA A 227 22.40 10.59 1.90
CA ALA A 227 21.93 10.76 0.52
C ALA A 227 22.03 9.48 -0.35
N LYS A 228 22.80 8.47 0.10
CA LYS A 228 22.94 7.15 -0.56
C LYS A 228 21.90 6.13 -0.09
N ASP A 229 20.73 6.57 0.31
CA ASP A 229 19.61 5.74 0.77
C ASP A 229 19.91 4.87 2.02
N ASN A 230 20.91 5.29 2.84
CA ASN A 230 21.16 4.67 4.14
C ASN A 230 20.21 5.19 5.23
N PHE A 231 19.36 6.16 4.90
CA PHE A 231 18.38 6.73 5.79
C PHE A 231 17.11 7.12 5.00
N THR A 232 15.93 6.85 5.54
CA THR A 232 14.66 7.23 4.93
C THR A 232 14.25 8.62 5.42
N LEU A 233 14.29 9.60 4.51
CA LEU A 233 13.79 10.95 4.78
C LEU A 233 12.26 10.95 4.66
N LEU A 234 11.57 11.35 5.71
CA LEU A 234 10.10 11.43 5.75
C LEU A 234 9.57 12.83 5.46
N GLY A 235 10.45 13.82 5.42
CA GLY A 235 10.15 15.22 5.17
C GLY A 235 11.29 16.11 5.64
N TYR A 236 11.17 17.41 5.43
CA TYR A 236 12.13 18.40 5.94
C TYR A 236 11.41 19.70 6.34
N ARG A 237 12.08 20.49 7.16
CA ARG A 237 11.67 21.87 7.46
C ARG A 237 12.86 22.81 7.35
N GLU A 238 12.63 23.95 6.76
CA GLU A 238 13.62 25.02 6.64
C GLU A 238 13.26 26.17 7.59
N TYR A 239 14.27 26.67 8.31
CA TYR A 239 14.10 27.78 9.24
C TYR A 239 15.02 28.90 8.86
N SER A 240 14.49 30.13 8.72
CA SER A 240 15.29 31.33 8.60
C SER A 240 15.75 31.78 9.99
N ILE A 241 17.06 31.92 10.18
CA ILE A 241 17.67 32.29 11.44
C ILE A 241 18.28 33.66 11.30
N SER A 242 17.94 34.61 12.20
CA SER A 242 18.53 35.94 12.27
C SER A 242 19.30 36.17 13.57
N PRO A 243 20.49 36.77 13.53
CA PRO A 243 21.22 37.12 14.75
C PRO A 243 20.55 38.25 15.49
N VAL A 244 20.34 38.07 16.81
CA VAL A 244 19.75 39.11 17.69
C VAL A 244 20.59 39.20 18.97
N LYS A 245 21.29 40.34 19.15
CA LYS A 245 22.04 40.70 20.39
C LYS A 245 22.90 39.59 20.99
N GLY A 246 23.64 38.85 20.16
CA GLY A 246 24.56 37.80 20.62
C GLY A 246 23.93 36.39 20.69
N ASP A 247 22.70 36.27 20.25
CA ASP A 247 21.95 35.00 20.13
C ASP A 247 21.31 34.89 18.73
N TYR A 248 20.60 33.82 18.48
CA TYR A 248 19.90 33.56 17.22
C TYR A 248 18.39 33.44 17.47
N GLN A 249 17.60 34.02 16.60
CA GLN A 249 16.15 33.92 16.63
C GLN A 249 15.65 33.32 15.33
N ILE A 250 14.71 32.38 15.43
CA ILE A 250 13.97 31.86 14.26
C ILE A 250 13.05 32.95 13.78
N SER A 251 13.21 33.41 12.53
CA SER A 251 12.47 34.53 11.94
C SER A 251 11.42 34.09 10.92
N GLY A 252 11.38 32.84 10.54
CA GLY A 252 10.39 32.27 9.62
C GLY A 252 10.50 30.75 9.56
N ILE A 253 9.41 30.13 9.13
CA ILE A 253 9.35 28.72 8.75
C ILE A 253 8.91 28.73 7.29
N ASP A 254 9.77 28.27 6.39
CA ASP A 254 9.42 28.05 5.01
C ASP A 254 8.85 26.64 4.90
N ASN A 255 7.59 26.53 4.45
CA ASN A 255 6.87 25.26 4.26
C ASN A 255 7.13 24.71 2.86
#